data_6738a31203437b43ed7bee87c5d03278
#
_entry.id   6738a31203437b43ed7bee87c5d03278
#
_cell.length_a   1.000
_cell.length_b   1.000
_cell.length_c   1.000
_cell.angle_alpha   90.00
_cell.angle_beta   90.00
_cell.angle_gamma   90.00
#
_symmetry.space_group_name_H-M   'P 1'
#
loop_
_entity.id
_entity.type
_entity.pdbx_description
1 polymer ?
#
loop_
_entity_poly.entity_id
_entity_poly.type
_entity_poly.pdbx_seq_one_letter_code
_entity_poly.pdbx_strand_id
1 'polypeptide(L)'
;MSTANPPLSPPASPKRKIPTMSNSSTAPAFSNTMRFAGYNFLRLRRNLAPLFFTTILPVFFSLLFGTLMDFGSLPIHNDTFAALQMISMALYGGVAGAVGAAAASVTDARSGWRRQLALTPLRPHQILWANITSIALQALLPIAAVFLTGALTKAEMEPHQWALSFLACAVVSIPFGLYGMIWALALPTDNSVAIASSSIVLLLFAANVFIPLSSSLMAFGRFTPLFGPVVLAQWPLAEGMQLLNDADGTVNHSLWSAGLNFAVWTAIFVGACAMLLHRDKSRMQ
;
A
#
# COMPACT_ATOMS: atom_id res chain seq x y z
N MET A 1 -9.83 -19.78 -89.33
CA MET A 1 -9.84 -18.40 -88.77
C MET A 1 -10.49 -18.47 -87.40
N SER A 2 -9.66 -18.50 -86.36
CA SER A 2 -10.14 -18.54 -84.98
C SER A 2 -9.80 -17.18 -84.35
N THR A 3 -10.83 -16.42 -84.06
CA THR A 3 -10.70 -15.11 -83.38
C THR A 3 -10.67 -15.33 -81.89
N ALA A 4 -9.52 -15.21 -81.28
CA ALA A 4 -9.34 -15.22 -79.83
C ALA A 4 -9.75 -13.87 -79.27
N ASN A 5 -10.72 -13.83 -78.36
CA ASN A 5 -11.10 -12.65 -77.56
C ASN A 5 -10.01 -12.39 -76.49
N PRO A 6 -9.62 -11.11 -76.26
CA PRO A 6 -8.71 -10.76 -75.17
C PRO A 6 -9.40 -10.90 -73.81
N PRO A 7 -8.64 -11.24 -72.73
CA PRO A 7 -9.21 -11.40 -71.40
C PRO A 7 -9.65 -10.07 -70.79
N LEU A 8 -10.85 -10.06 -70.25
CA LEU A 8 -11.41 -8.93 -69.54
C LEU A 8 -10.59 -8.65 -68.27
N SER A 9 -10.15 -7.40 -68.13
CA SER A 9 -9.50 -6.89 -66.92
C SER A 9 -10.48 -6.88 -65.73
N PRO A 10 -10.05 -7.31 -64.52
CA PRO A 10 -10.90 -7.35 -63.34
C PRO A 10 -11.36 -5.92 -62.93
N PRO A 11 -12.58 -5.75 -62.41
CA PRO A 11 -13.11 -4.47 -62.03
C PRO A 11 -12.29 -3.92 -60.86
N ALA A 12 -11.94 -2.61 -60.92
CA ALA A 12 -11.21 -1.90 -59.90
C ALA A 12 -12.02 -1.91 -58.58
N SER A 13 -11.42 -2.50 -57.53
CA SER A 13 -12.03 -2.49 -56.20
C SER A 13 -12.23 -1.05 -55.70
N PRO A 14 -13.37 -0.71 -55.09
CA PRO A 14 -13.62 0.63 -54.57
C PRO A 14 -12.60 0.92 -53.46
N LYS A 15 -11.82 1.98 -53.60
CA LYS A 15 -10.90 2.51 -52.58
C LYS A 15 -11.73 2.87 -51.34
N ARG A 16 -11.69 2.03 -50.34
CA ARG A 16 -12.28 2.27 -49.00
C ARG A 16 -11.58 3.49 -48.43
N LYS A 17 -12.26 4.64 -48.37
CA LYS A 17 -11.81 5.82 -47.65
C LYS A 17 -11.68 5.43 -46.19
N ILE A 18 -10.45 5.29 -45.71
CA ILE A 18 -10.16 5.17 -44.27
C ILE A 18 -10.58 6.51 -43.67
N PRO A 19 -11.53 6.51 -42.70
CA PRO A 19 -11.88 7.75 -42.03
C PRO A 19 -10.61 8.24 -41.31
N THR A 20 -10.15 9.42 -41.69
CA THR A 20 -9.13 10.16 -40.91
C THR A 20 -9.75 10.37 -39.54
N MET A 21 -9.22 9.66 -38.52
CA MET A 21 -9.59 9.92 -37.15
C MET A 21 -9.23 11.38 -36.84
N SER A 22 -10.26 12.21 -36.77
CA SER A 22 -10.13 13.58 -36.29
C SER A 22 -9.52 13.52 -34.91
N ASN A 23 -8.49 14.34 -34.68
CA ASN A 23 -7.87 14.59 -33.38
C ASN A 23 -8.97 15.00 -32.38
N SER A 24 -9.57 14.01 -31.71
CA SER A 24 -10.56 14.24 -30.67
C SER A 24 -9.83 14.51 -29.36
N SER A 25 -9.92 15.76 -28.95
CA SER A 25 -9.86 16.27 -27.58
C SER A 25 -8.71 15.72 -26.70
N THR A 26 -7.68 16.54 -26.56
CA THR A 26 -6.79 16.55 -25.43
C THR A 26 -7.58 16.81 -24.13
N ALA A 27 -8.28 15.79 -23.63
CA ALA A 27 -8.69 15.81 -22.24
C ALA A 27 -7.41 15.90 -21.41
N PRO A 28 -7.34 16.78 -20.39
CA PRO A 28 -6.12 16.99 -19.64
C PRO A 28 -5.65 15.65 -19.07
N ALA A 29 -4.37 15.34 -19.23
CA ALA A 29 -3.74 14.06 -18.84
C ALA A 29 -4.08 13.65 -17.38
N PHE A 30 -4.29 14.63 -16.51
CA PHE A 30 -4.70 14.50 -15.12
C PHE A 30 -6.11 13.84 -14.97
N SER A 31 -7.07 14.21 -15.81
CA SER A 31 -8.44 13.65 -15.78
C SER A 31 -8.44 12.14 -16.08
N ASN A 32 -7.63 11.69 -17.03
CA ASN A 32 -7.54 10.28 -17.39
C ASN A 32 -6.84 9.45 -16.30
N THR A 33 -5.83 10.00 -15.65
CA THR A 33 -5.13 9.35 -14.51
C THR A 33 -6.06 9.19 -13.31
N MET A 34 -6.83 10.23 -12.97
CA MET A 34 -7.84 10.17 -11.89
C MET A 34 -8.96 9.19 -12.17
N ARG A 35 -9.46 9.15 -13.41
CA ARG A 35 -10.49 8.17 -13.81
C ARG A 35 -9.99 6.73 -13.73
N PHE A 36 -8.74 6.48 -14.11
CA PHE A 36 -8.13 5.16 -14.01
C PHE A 36 -7.87 4.76 -12.54
N ALA A 37 -7.40 5.68 -11.70
CA ALA A 37 -7.27 5.47 -10.25
C ALA A 37 -8.63 5.20 -9.59
N GLY A 38 -9.66 5.95 -9.98
CA GLY A 38 -11.04 5.71 -9.52
C GLY A 38 -11.59 4.36 -9.97
N TYR A 39 -11.27 3.91 -11.19
CA TYR A 39 -11.67 2.59 -11.68
C TYR A 39 -10.96 1.46 -10.89
N ASN A 40 -9.67 1.62 -10.60
CA ASN A 40 -8.94 0.67 -9.76
C ASN A 40 -9.51 0.62 -8.33
N PHE A 41 -9.94 1.76 -7.79
CA PHE A 41 -10.61 1.82 -6.50
C PHE A 41 -12.00 1.14 -6.53
N LEU A 42 -12.79 1.36 -7.59
CA LEU A 42 -14.08 0.68 -7.77
C LEU A 42 -13.91 -0.85 -7.94
N ARG A 43 -12.82 -1.28 -8.57
CA ARG A 43 -12.46 -2.70 -8.68
C ARG A 43 -12.21 -3.32 -7.29
N LEU A 44 -11.66 -2.54 -6.36
CA LEU A 44 -11.43 -2.98 -4.97
C LEU A 44 -12.74 -3.36 -4.27
N ARG A 45 -13.85 -2.65 -4.56
CA ARG A 45 -15.19 -2.99 -4.03
C ARG A 45 -15.68 -4.37 -4.46
N ARG A 46 -15.15 -4.93 -5.53
CA ARG A 46 -15.50 -6.28 -6.01
C ARG A 46 -14.72 -7.38 -5.33
N ASN A 47 -13.59 -7.04 -4.69
CA ASN A 47 -12.76 -7.96 -3.90
C ASN A 47 -12.91 -7.62 -2.42
N LEU A 48 -13.91 -8.22 -1.76
CA LEU A 48 -14.22 -7.93 -0.36
C LEU A 48 -13.15 -8.45 0.62
N ALA A 49 -12.48 -9.57 0.29
CA ALA A 49 -11.50 -10.16 1.20
C ALA A 49 -10.29 -9.26 1.51
N PRO A 50 -9.59 -8.65 0.53
CA PRO A 50 -8.54 -7.69 0.84
C PRO A 50 -9.03 -6.48 1.64
N LEU A 51 -10.21 -5.92 1.31
CA LEU A 51 -10.80 -4.81 2.05
C LEU A 51 -11.10 -5.16 3.51
N PHE A 52 -11.60 -6.37 3.75
CA PHE A 52 -11.86 -6.86 5.10
C PHE A 52 -10.57 -6.86 5.93
N PHE A 53 -9.53 -7.49 5.44
CA PHE A 53 -8.28 -7.63 6.19
C PHE A 53 -7.50 -6.30 6.33
N THR A 54 -7.59 -5.41 5.36
CA THR A 54 -6.84 -4.14 5.40
C THR A 54 -7.59 -2.99 6.06
N THR A 55 -8.94 -3.04 6.13
CA THR A 55 -9.74 -1.94 6.66
C THR A 55 -10.63 -2.37 7.82
N ILE A 56 -11.46 -3.39 7.64
CA ILE A 56 -12.44 -3.79 8.66
C ILE A 56 -11.74 -4.40 9.89
N LEU A 57 -10.73 -5.23 9.67
CA LEU A 57 -10.01 -5.89 10.75
C LEU A 57 -9.23 -4.90 11.64
N PRO A 58 -8.44 -3.93 11.10
CA PRO A 58 -7.83 -2.90 11.92
C PRO A 58 -8.83 -2.03 12.70
N VAL A 59 -9.95 -1.65 12.07
CA VAL A 59 -11.03 -0.91 12.73
C VAL A 59 -11.62 -1.73 13.88
N PHE A 60 -11.91 -3.01 13.63
CA PHE A 60 -12.44 -3.91 14.65
C PHE A 60 -11.48 -4.06 15.83
N PHE A 61 -10.18 -4.28 15.58
CA PHE A 61 -9.20 -4.37 16.65
C PHE A 61 -9.00 -3.05 17.38
N SER A 62 -9.03 -1.92 16.70
CA SER A 62 -8.98 -0.60 17.34
C SER A 62 -10.16 -0.41 18.31
N LEU A 63 -11.36 -0.81 17.91
CA LEU A 63 -12.55 -0.78 18.78
C LEU A 63 -12.42 -1.79 19.93
N LEU A 64 -11.99 -3.02 19.64
CA LEU A 64 -11.87 -4.08 20.64
C LEU A 64 -10.91 -3.68 21.76
N PHE A 65 -9.69 -3.28 21.39
CA PHE A 65 -8.66 -2.95 22.38
C PHE A 65 -8.82 -1.54 22.96
N GLY A 66 -9.36 -0.60 22.18
CA GLY A 66 -9.50 0.79 22.62
C GLY A 66 -10.75 1.05 23.45
N THR A 67 -11.86 0.33 23.22
CA THR A 67 -13.15 0.64 23.85
C THR A 67 -13.78 -0.49 24.65
N LEU A 68 -13.62 -1.74 24.21
CA LEU A 68 -14.27 -2.89 24.83
C LEU A 68 -13.45 -3.53 25.97
N MET A 69 -12.13 -3.28 25.99
CA MET A 69 -11.28 -3.68 27.11
C MET A 69 -11.10 -2.51 28.09
N ASP A 70 -11.05 -2.82 29.40
CA ASP A 70 -10.89 -1.84 30.46
C ASP A 70 -9.55 -1.08 30.40
N PHE A 71 -8.60 -1.59 29.60
CA PHE A 71 -7.29 -0.96 29.39
C PHE A 71 -7.35 0.33 28.54
N GLY A 72 -8.42 0.57 27.78
CA GLY A 72 -8.52 1.72 26.87
C GLY A 72 -8.43 3.08 27.57
N SER A 73 -8.82 3.16 28.85
CA SER A 73 -8.78 4.38 29.67
C SER A 73 -7.49 4.51 30.49
N LEU A 74 -6.54 3.59 30.40
CA LEU A 74 -5.27 3.72 31.13
C LEU A 74 -4.47 4.92 30.59
N PRO A 75 -4.03 5.82 31.48
CA PRO A 75 -3.23 6.96 31.07
C PRO A 75 -1.83 6.48 30.63
N ILE A 76 -1.41 6.93 29.46
CA ILE A 76 -0.06 6.70 28.95
C ILE A 76 0.55 8.05 28.64
N HIS A 77 1.57 8.42 29.40
CA HIS A 77 2.22 9.72 29.29
C HIS A 77 1.19 10.86 29.45
N ASN A 78 0.76 11.52 28.38
CA ASN A 78 -0.22 12.62 28.39
C ASN A 78 -1.61 12.21 27.84
N ASP A 79 -1.77 10.96 27.38
CA ASP A 79 -2.92 10.51 26.59
C ASP A 79 -3.41 9.12 27.04
N THR A 80 -4.23 8.47 26.22
CA THR A 80 -4.84 7.18 26.55
C THR A 80 -4.24 6.02 25.75
N PHE A 81 -4.26 4.82 26.32
CA PHE A 81 -3.90 3.59 25.63
C PHE A 81 -4.73 3.38 24.34
N ALA A 82 -6.00 3.81 24.37
CA ALA A 82 -6.88 3.75 23.20
C ALA A 82 -6.31 4.51 22.00
N ALA A 83 -5.74 5.71 22.23
CA ALA A 83 -5.13 6.52 21.19
C ALA A 83 -3.85 5.85 20.61
N LEU A 84 -3.00 5.31 21.46
CA LEU A 84 -1.80 4.59 21.03
C LEU A 84 -2.15 3.35 20.18
N GLN A 85 -3.14 2.59 20.62
CA GLN A 85 -3.61 1.41 19.92
C GLN A 85 -4.29 1.75 18.59
N MET A 86 -5.05 2.86 18.54
CA MET A 86 -5.63 3.38 17.31
C MET A 86 -4.55 3.68 16.26
N ILE A 87 -3.47 4.38 16.64
CA ILE A 87 -2.36 4.69 15.73
C ILE A 87 -1.70 3.39 15.22
N SER A 88 -1.51 2.42 16.12
CA SER A 88 -0.95 1.10 15.78
C SER A 88 -1.80 0.37 14.74
N MET A 89 -3.12 0.36 14.92
CA MET A 89 -4.06 -0.29 14.00
C MET A 89 -4.19 0.48 12.69
N ALA A 90 -4.13 1.81 12.72
CA ALA A 90 -4.10 2.63 11.52
C ALA A 90 -2.84 2.35 10.68
N LEU A 91 -1.69 2.26 11.32
CA LEU A 91 -0.44 1.87 10.66
C LEU A 91 -0.52 0.47 10.05
N TYR A 92 -1.07 -0.51 10.81
CA TYR A 92 -1.30 -1.85 10.27
C TYR A 92 -2.13 -1.81 8.98
N GLY A 93 -3.27 -1.12 9.01
CA GLY A 93 -4.14 -1.01 7.84
C GLY A 93 -3.44 -0.34 6.65
N GLY A 94 -2.70 0.76 6.91
CA GLY A 94 -1.97 1.50 5.89
C GLY A 94 -0.87 0.66 5.23
N VAL A 95 -0.05 -0.01 6.02
CA VAL A 95 1.03 -0.90 5.54
C VAL A 95 0.45 -2.08 4.77
N ALA A 96 -0.57 -2.76 5.32
CA ALA A 96 -1.21 -3.90 4.66
C ALA A 96 -1.88 -3.48 3.33
N GLY A 97 -2.52 -2.31 3.30
CA GLY A 97 -3.10 -1.73 2.09
C GLY A 97 -2.05 -1.43 1.02
N ALA A 98 -0.94 -0.79 1.40
CA ALA A 98 0.17 -0.50 0.48
C ALA A 98 0.79 -1.78 -0.09
N VAL A 99 1.09 -2.76 0.77
CA VAL A 99 1.67 -4.06 0.38
C VAL A 99 0.77 -4.82 -0.58
N GLY A 100 -0.50 -4.98 -0.21
CA GLY A 100 -1.48 -5.71 -1.02
C GLY A 100 -1.70 -5.06 -2.39
N ALA A 101 -1.87 -3.73 -2.42
CA ALA A 101 -2.08 -2.98 -3.65
C ALA A 101 -0.89 -3.07 -4.60
N ALA A 102 0.33 -2.91 -4.07
CA ALA A 102 1.54 -2.96 -4.87
C ALA A 102 1.83 -4.37 -5.40
N ALA A 103 1.67 -5.40 -4.56
CA ALA A 103 1.82 -6.79 -4.98
C ALA A 103 0.79 -7.16 -6.07
N ALA A 104 -0.48 -6.77 -5.89
CA ALA A 104 -1.53 -7.00 -6.87
C ALA A 104 -1.24 -6.31 -8.20
N SER A 105 -0.67 -5.09 -8.19
CA SER A 105 -0.32 -4.38 -9.42
C SER A 105 0.71 -5.12 -10.28
N VAL A 106 1.68 -5.78 -9.63
CA VAL A 106 2.70 -6.61 -10.31
C VAL A 106 2.07 -7.88 -10.88
N THR A 107 1.24 -8.57 -10.10
CA THR A 107 0.56 -9.80 -10.51
C THR A 107 -0.38 -9.52 -11.69
N ASP A 108 -1.17 -8.45 -11.63
CA ASP A 108 -2.04 -8.01 -12.74
C ASP A 108 -1.22 -7.71 -14.01
N ALA A 109 -0.06 -7.06 -13.87
CA ALA A 109 0.80 -6.76 -15.00
C ALA A 109 1.30 -8.03 -15.72
N ARG A 110 1.51 -9.13 -14.99
CA ARG A 110 1.93 -10.44 -15.52
C ARG A 110 0.79 -11.23 -16.18
N SER A 111 -0.44 -11.07 -15.71
CA SER A 111 -1.63 -11.77 -16.26
C SER A 111 -2.06 -11.32 -17.67
N GLY A 112 -1.25 -10.52 -18.37
CA GLY A 112 -1.53 -10.04 -19.73
C GLY A 112 -2.25 -8.69 -19.76
N TRP A 113 -2.60 -8.11 -18.62
CA TRP A 113 -3.20 -6.78 -18.52
C TRP A 113 -2.36 -5.69 -19.19
N ARG A 114 -1.02 -5.82 -19.16
CA ARG A 114 -0.10 -4.92 -19.90
C ARG A 114 -0.35 -4.92 -21.41
N ARG A 115 -0.70 -6.06 -22.01
CA ARG A 115 -1.02 -6.13 -23.45
C ARG A 115 -2.32 -5.39 -23.78
N GLN A 116 -3.32 -5.48 -22.89
CA GLN A 116 -4.56 -4.73 -23.05
C GLN A 116 -4.35 -3.23 -22.87
N LEU A 117 -3.52 -2.81 -21.90
CA LEU A 117 -3.15 -1.41 -21.72
C LEU A 117 -2.35 -0.84 -22.89
N ALA A 118 -1.54 -1.64 -23.59
CA ALA A 118 -0.81 -1.22 -24.78
C ALA A 118 -1.74 -0.89 -25.98
N LEU A 119 -2.98 -1.36 -25.96
CA LEU A 119 -4.02 -1.01 -26.94
C LEU A 119 -4.74 0.30 -26.60
N THR A 120 -4.49 0.86 -25.42
CA THR A 120 -5.08 2.14 -25.02
C THR A 120 -4.12 3.31 -25.33
N PRO A 121 -4.62 4.54 -25.55
CA PRO A 121 -3.77 5.71 -25.81
C PRO A 121 -3.04 6.25 -24.56
N LEU A 122 -2.89 5.43 -23.52
CA LEU A 122 -2.23 5.80 -22.26
C LEU A 122 -0.71 5.74 -22.41
N ARG A 123 -0.05 6.81 -21.99
CA ARG A 123 1.41 6.86 -21.97
C ARG A 123 1.98 6.11 -20.76
N PRO A 124 3.19 5.50 -20.84
CA PRO A 124 3.77 4.70 -19.74
C PRO A 124 3.84 5.42 -18.40
N HIS A 125 4.14 6.74 -18.40
CA HIS A 125 4.17 7.54 -17.19
C HIS A 125 2.78 7.73 -16.55
N GLN A 126 1.72 7.78 -17.35
CA GLN A 126 0.34 7.88 -16.82
C GLN A 126 -0.07 6.60 -16.09
N ILE A 127 0.34 5.44 -16.60
CA ILE A 127 0.12 4.15 -15.95
C ILE A 127 0.88 4.08 -14.64
N LEU A 128 2.13 4.57 -14.60
CA LEU A 128 2.95 4.63 -13.39
C LEU A 128 2.29 5.50 -12.32
N TRP A 129 1.91 6.73 -12.66
CA TRP A 129 1.23 7.65 -11.74
C TRP A 129 -0.11 7.10 -11.25
N ALA A 130 -0.88 6.45 -12.12
CA ALA A 130 -2.13 5.83 -11.74
C ALA A 130 -1.93 4.68 -10.73
N ASN A 131 -0.89 3.87 -10.90
CA ASN A 131 -0.55 2.81 -9.94
C ASN A 131 -0.10 3.40 -8.60
N ILE A 132 0.77 4.41 -8.59
CA ILE A 132 1.21 5.10 -7.36
C ILE A 132 0.01 5.70 -6.64
N THR A 133 -0.88 6.40 -7.34
CA THR A 133 -2.09 6.98 -6.76
C THR A 133 -3.01 5.90 -6.19
N SER A 134 -3.15 4.78 -6.90
CA SER A 134 -3.97 3.65 -6.43
C SER A 134 -3.41 3.02 -5.16
N ILE A 135 -2.08 2.83 -5.08
CA ILE A 135 -1.41 2.29 -3.89
C ILE A 135 -1.57 3.26 -2.72
N ALA A 136 -1.34 4.56 -2.94
CA ALA A 136 -1.51 5.58 -1.91
C ALA A 136 -2.94 5.63 -1.38
N LEU A 137 -3.95 5.58 -2.27
CA LEU A 137 -5.35 5.58 -1.88
C LEU A 137 -5.73 4.34 -1.07
N GLN A 138 -5.20 3.16 -1.44
CA GLN A 138 -5.43 1.92 -0.72
C GLN A 138 -4.72 1.87 0.64
N ALA A 139 -3.63 2.60 0.82
CA ALA A 139 -2.99 2.79 2.12
C ALA A 139 -3.75 3.81 2.99
N LEU A 140 -4.20 4.92 2.40
CA LEU A 140 -4.88 5.99 3.14
C LEU A 140 -6.29 5.62 3.61
N LEU A 141 -7.01 4.78 2.86
CA LEU A 141 -8.38 4.41 3.20
C LEU A 141 -8.49 3.73 4.58
N PRO A 142 -7.71 2.67 4.91
CA PRO A 142 -7.78 2.07 6.25
C PRO A 142 -7.26 3.01 7.34
N ILE A 143 -6.24 3.83 7.08
CA ILE A 143 -5.76 4.85 8.03
C ILE A 143 -6.91 5.79 8.36
N ALA A 144 -7.56 6.36 7.35
CA ALA A 144 -8.68 7.28 7.56
C ALA A 144 -9.87 6.61 8.28
N ALA A 145 -10.18 5.36 7.95
CA ALA A 145 -11.26 4.61 8.59
C ALA A 145 -11.00 4.40 10.09
N VAL A 146 -9.77 4.01 10.47
CA VAL A 146 -9.39 3.81 11.87
C VAL A 146 -9.38 5.13 12.63
N PHE A 147 -8.81 6.20 12.06
CA PHE A 147 -8.79 7.53 12.68
C PHE A 147 -10.21 8.08 12.85
N LEU A 148 -11.09 7.92 11.86
CA LEU A 148 -12.49 8.31 11.98
C LEU A 148 -13.19 7.55 13.11
N THR A 149 -12.95 6.26 13.22
CA THR A 149 -13.52 5.43 14.29
C THR A 149 -12.98 5.85 15.65
N GLY A 150 -11.67 6.14 15.76
CA GLY A 150 -11.06 6.65 16.99
C GLY A 150 -11.65 7.99 17.43
N ALA A 151 -11.91 8.90 16.48
CA ALA A 151 -12.55 10.18 16.76
C ALA A 151 -14.00 10.04 17.29
N LEU A 152 -14.67 8.93 16.99
CA LEU A 152 -16.02 8.63 17.47
C LEU A 152 -16.03 7.85 18.80
N THR A 153 -14.85 7.49 19.32
CA THR A 153 -14.71 6.65 20.52
C THR A 153 -13.91 7.36 21.62
N LYS A 154 -13.22 6.61 22.46
CA LYS A 154 -12.48 7.09 23.65
C LYS A 154 -11.04 7.55 23.37
N ALA A 155 -10.62 7.67 22.11
CA ALA A 155 -9.28 8.15 21.80
C ALA A 155 -9.20 9.66 22.04
N GLU A 156 -8.59 10.04 23.16
CA GLU A 156 -8.35 11.44 23.51
C GLU A 156 -6.94 11.81 23.07
N MET A 157 -6.81 12.84 22.25
CA MET A 157 -5.55 13.37 21.73
C MET A 157 -5.70 14.84 21.41
N GLU A 158 -4.60 15.59 21.47
CA GLU A 158 -4.60 16.98 21.04
C GLU A 158 -4.73 17.10 19.50
N PRO A 159 -5.33 18.19 18.96
CA PRO A 159 -5.54 18.34 17.51
C PRO A 159 -4.28 18.20 16.67
N HIS A 160 -3.13 18.63 17.17
CA HIS A 160 -1.85 18.50 16.47
C HIS A 160 -1.36 17.04 16.41
N GLN A 161 -1.61 16.26 17.47
CA GLN A 161 -1.25 14.83 17.52
C GLN A 161 -2.06 14.02 16.51
N TRP A 162 -3.38 14.33 16.36
CA TRP A 162 -4.22 13.74 15.31
C TRP A 162 -3.65 13.92 13.92
N ALA A 163 -3.29 15.17 13.59
CA ALA A 163 -2.77 15.49 12.26
C ALA A 163 -1.39 14.86 12.01
N LEU A 164 -0.48 14.96 12.99
CA LEU A 164 0.88 14.45 12.85
C LEU A 164 0.92 12.93 12.81
N SER A 165 0.16 12.23 13.65
CA SER A 165 0.10 10.76 13.65
C SER A 165 -0.55 10.23 12.38
N PHE A 166 -1.61 10.88 11.88
CA PHE A 166 -2.21 10.54 10.58
C PHE A 166 -1.20 10.67 9.44
N LEU A 167 -0.50 11.81 9.38
CA LEU A 167 0.51 12.07 8.36
C LEU A 167 1.68 11.10 8.48
N ALA A 168 2.15 10.83 9.69
CA ALA A 168 3.21 9.86 9.94
C ALA A 168 2.81 8.47 9.45
N CYS A 169 1.63 7.95 9.83
CA CYS A 169 1.11 6.68 9.35
C CYS A 169 1.06 6.63 7.81
N ALA A 170 0.60 7.70 7.17
CA ALA A 170 0.53 7.79 5.71
C ALA A 170 1.92 7.71 5.06
N VAL A 171 2.87 8.51 5.55
CA VAL A 171 4.23 8.60 4.99
C VAL A 171 5.01 7.31 5.19
N VAL A 172 4.99 6.74 6.41
CA VAL A 172 5.78 5.54 6.70
C VAL A 172 5.21 4.27 6.06
N SER A 173 3.94 4.27 5.63
CA SER A 173 3.33 3.16 4.92
C SER A 173 3.77 3.06 3.44
N ILE A 174 4.18 4.18 2.81
CA ILE A 174 4.51 4.23 1.37
C ILE A 174 5.64 3.24 0.98
N PRO A 175 6.78 3.17 1.68
CA PRO A 175 7.86 2.25 1.31
C PRO A 175 7.46 0.77 1.35
N PHE A 176 6.44 0.41 2.12
CA PHE A 176 5.94 -0.96 2.17
C PHE A 176 5.23 -1.40 0.88
N GLY A 177 4.84 -0.46 0.03
CA GLY A 177 4.47 -0.79 -1.35
C GLY A 177 5.62 -1.46 -2.11
N LEU A 178 6.88 -1.01 -1.92
CA LEU A 178 8.04 -1.68 -2.51
C LEU A 178 8.24 -3.08 -1.92
N TYR A 179 8.02 -3.27 -0.62
CA TYR A 179 8.03 -4.59 0.00
C TYR A 179 7.04 -5.55 -0.66
N GLY A 180 5.81 -5.12 -0.90
CA GLY A 180 4.80 -5.89 -1.65
C GLY A 180 5.25 -6.23 -3.07
N MET A 181 5.85 -5.27 -3.78
CA MET A 181 6.42 -5.48 -5.10
C MET A 181 7.55 -6.51 -5.09
N ILE A 182 8.44 -6.49 -4.09
CA ILE A 182 9.54 -7.46 -3.94
C ILE A 182 8.99 -8.88 -3.89
N TRP A 183 8.00 -9.14 -3.05
CA TRP A 183 7.38 -10.46 -2.95
C TRP A 183 6.74 -10.91 -4.26
N ALA A 184 6.00 -10.03 -4.92
CA ALA A 184 5.37 -10.33 -6.19
C ALA A 184 6.38 -10.55 -7.33
N LEU A 185 7.53 -9.88 -7.31
CA LEU A 185 8.60 -10.06 -8.28
C LEU A 185 9.44 -11.31 -8.00
N ALA A 186 9.71 -11.60 -6.71
CA ALA A 186 10.51 -12.75 -6.28
C ALA A 186 9.77 -14.08 -6.46
N LEU A 187 8.47 -14.09 -6.16
CA LEU A 187 7.60 -15.26 -6.25
C LEU A 187 6.55 -15.05 -7.34
N PRO A 188 6.79 -15.46 -8.57
CA PRO A 188 5.85 -15.30 -9.68
C PRO A 188 4.72 -16.34 -9.63
N THR A 189 4.02 -16.40 -8.48
CA THR A 189 2.90 -17.30 -8.22
C THR A 189 1.65 -16.49 -7.87
N ASP A 190 0.47 -17.07 -8.07
CA ASP A 190 -0.80 -16.43 -7.73
C ASP A 190 -0.92 -16.13 -6.22
N ASN A 191 -0.17 -16.88 -5.39
CA ASN A 191 -0.16 -16.71 -3.94
C ASN A 191 0.79 -15.62 -3.43
N SER A 192 1.55 -14.96 -4.29
CA SER A 192 2.55 -13.94 -3.87
C SER A 192 1.96 -12.80 -3.06
N VAL A 193 0.75 -12.36 -3.40
CA VAL A 193 0.01 -11.32 -2.65
C VAL A 193 -0.33 -11.80 -1.24
N ALA A 194 -0.80 -13.04 -1.11
CA ALA A 194 -1.13 -13.63 0.19
C ALA A 194 0.10 -13.78 1.08
N ILE A 195 1.23 -14.24 0.52
CA ILE A 195 2.49 -14.38 1.24
C ILE A 195 3.01 -13.03 1.70
N ALA A 196 2.99 -12.01 0.83
CA ALA A 196 3.38 -10.65 1.18
C ALA A 196 2.54 -10.10 2.35
N SER A 197 1.22 -10.28 2.28
CA SER A 197 0.30 -9.79 3.32
C SER A 197 0.45 -10.54 4.64
N SER A 198 0.64 -11.87 4.61
CA SER A 198 0.83 -12.67 5.81
C SER A 198 2.16 -12.37 6.50
N SER A 199 3.23 -12.13 5.74
CA SER A 199 4.54 -11.78 6.30
C SER A 199 4.52 -10.43 7.01
N ILE A 200 3.70 -9.47 6.58
CA ILE A 200 3.51 -8.20 7.29
C ILE A 200 2.90 -8.42 8.68
N VAL A 201 1.96 -9.33 8.83
CA VAL A 201 1.36 -9.62 10.15
C VAL A 201 2.42 -10.11 11.14
N LEU A 202 3.33 -10.98 10.70
CA LEU A 202 4.46 -11.43 11.54
C LEU A 202 5.39 -10.28 11.92
N LEU A 203 5.68 -9.39 10.97
CA LEU A 203 6.51 -8.20 11.24
C LEU A 203 5.83 -7.22 12.20
N LEU A 204 4.50 -7.10 12.17
CA LEU A 204 3.73 -6.26 13.09
C LEU A 204 3.76 -6.83 14.53
N PHE A 205 3.70 -8.15 14.68
CA PHE A 205 3.95 -8.77 15.98
C PHE A 205 5.36 -8.46 16.49
N ALA A 206 6.38 -8.61 15.65
CA ALA A 206 7.76 -8.31 16.01
C ALA A 206 8.02 -6.81 16.31
N ALA A 207 7.18 -5.92 15.81
CA ALA A 207 7.27 -4.48 16.01
C ALA A 207 6.39 -3.96 17.17
N ASN A 208 5.88 -4.83 18.04
CA ASN A 208 5.10 -4.43 19.22
C ASN A 208 3.77 -3.73 18.92
N VAL A 209 3.13 -4.10 17.82
CA VAL A 209 1.88 -3.44 17.37
C VAL A 209 0.63 -4.03 18.03
N PHE A 210 0.58 -5.35 18.17
CA PHE A 210 -0.63 -6.05 18.65
C PHE A 210 -0.63 -6.28 20.16
N ILE A 211 0.51 -6.69 20.70
CA ILE A 211 0.69 -7.01 22.12
C ILE A 211 2.04 -6.51 22.61
N PRO A 212 2.13 -6.03 23.86
CA PRO A 212 3.41 -5.67 24.46
C PRO A 212 4.38 -6.87 24.48
N LEU A 213 5.57 -6.66 23.95
CA LEU A 213 6.64 -7.66 23.90
C LEU A 213 7.47 -7.65 25.19
N SER A 214 8.18 -8.74 25.44
CA SER A 214 9.25 -8.75 26.46
C SER A 214 10.46 -7.94 25.99
N SER A 215 11.27 -7.44 26.91
CA SER A 215 12.49 -6.67 26.61
C SER A 215 13.46 -7.43 25.71
N SER A 216 13.58 -8.74 25.87
CA SER A 216 14.41 -9.61 25.03
C SER A 216 13.89 -9.71 23.59
N LEU A 217 12.59 -9.87 23.39
CA LEU A 217 11.96 -9.88 22.04
C LEU A 217 12.05 -8.50 21.39
N MET A 218 11.89 -7.43 22.16
CA MET A 218 12.03 -6.06 21.68
C MET A 218 13.44 -5.76 21.17
N ALA A 219 14.48 -6.36 21.78
CA ALA A 219 15.84 -6.25 21.29
C ALA A 219 16.01 -6.78 19.86
N PHE A 220 15.32 -7.86 19.49
CA PHE A 220 15.24 -8.36 18.11
C PHE A 220 14.31 -7.50 17.24
N GLY A 221 13.18 -7.09 17.80
CA GLY A 221 12.19 -6.25 17.10
C GLY A 221 12.77 -4.97 16.51
N ARG A 222 13.76 -4.36 17.19
CA ARG A 222 14.46 -3.14 16.72
C ARG A 222 15.12 -3.26 15.35
N PHE A 223 15.47 -4.45 14.92
CA PHE A 223 16.07 -4.71 13.61
C PHE A 223 15.04 -4.98 12.52
N THR A 224 13.78 -5.11 12.86
CA THR A 224 12.72 -5.34 11.88
C THR A 224 12.38 -4.08 11.09
N PRO A 225 11.86 -4.22 9.86
CA PRO A 225 11.52 -3.07 9.02
C PRO A 225 10.36 -2.24 9.55
N LEU A 226 9.51 -2.80 10.41
CA LEU A 226 8.35 -2.11 10.96
C LEU A 226 8.64 -1.37 12.28
N PHE A 227 9.76 -1.64 12.93
CA PHE A 227 10.09 -0.97 14.19
C PHE A 227 10.14 0.56 14.05
N GLY A 228 10.95 1.08 13.10
CA GLY A 228 11.04 2.52 12.85
C GLY A 228 9.70 3.16 12.52
N PRO A 229 8.94 2.64 11.54
CA PRO A 229 7.59 3.09 11.24
C PRO A 229 6.63 3.16 12.42
N VAL A 230 6.63 2.16 13.30
CA VAL A 230 5.77 2.14 14.50
C VAL A 230 6.14 3.27 15.45
N VAL A 231 7.43 3.39 15.80
CA VAL A 231 7.91 4.45 16.69
C VAL A 231 7.64 5.83 16.10
N LEU A 232 7.88 6.03 14.79
CA LEU A 232 7.62 7.29 14.10
C LEU A 232 6.13 7.67 14.06
N ALA A 233 5.25 6.69 13.83
CA ALA A 233 3.81 6.93 13.80
C ALA A 233 3.24 7.29 15.18
N GLN A 234 3.76 6.66 16.23
CA GLN A 234 3.39 6.89 17.61
C GLN A 234 4.10 8.09 18.24
N TRP A 235 5.13 8.65 17.59
CA TRP A 235 5.98 9.70 18.15
C TRP A 235 5.22 10.91 18.66
N PRO A 236 4.21 11.47 17.94
CA PRO A 236 3.48 12.64 18.39
C PRO A 236 2.71 12.43 19.69
N LEU A 237 2.40 11.18 20.01
CA LEU A 237 1.66 10.78 21.21
C LEU A 237 2.58 10.33 22.35
N ALA A 238 3.51 9.43 22.06
CA ALA A 238 4.26 8.68 23.05
C ALA A 238 5.75 9.07 23.17
N GLU A 239 6.22 10.01 22.35
CA GLU A 239 7.62 10.50 22.34
C GLU A 239 8.68 9.38 22.36
N GLY A 240 8.38 8.26 21.70
CA GLY A 240 9.25 7.09 21.63
C GLY A 240 9.07 6.07 22.75
N MET A 241 8.15 6.30 23.68
CA MET A 241 7.82 5.33 24.72
C MET A 241 7.02 4.17 24.11
N GLN A 242 7.45 2.95 24.41
CA GLN A 242 6.72 1.73 24.07
C GLN A 242 6.48 0.87 25.31
N LEU A 243 5.33 0.25 25.38
CA LEU A 243 4.95 -0.65 26.47
C LEU A 243 5.66 -1.99 26.31
N LEU A 244 6.13 -2.52 27.42
CA LEU A 244 6.69 -3.87 27.55
C LEU A 244 5.81 -4.72 28.47
N ASN A 245 5.91 -6.03 28.30
CA ASN A 245 5.22 -7.01 29.15
C ASN A 245 6.07 -7.46 30.35
N ASP A 246 7.21 -6.83 30.59
CA ASP A 246 8.14 -7.15 31.68
C ASP A 246 7.95 -6.16 32.86
N ALA A 247 8.68 -6.44 33.94
CA ALA A 247 8.68 -5.61 35.15
C ALA A 247 9.10 -4.14 34.90
N ASP A 248 9.88 -3.89 33.86
CA ASP A 248 10.29 -2.55 33.46
C ASP A 248 9.13 -1.70 32.87
N GLY A 249 8.07 -2.35 32.41
CA GLY A 249 6.80 -1.74 31.95
C GLY A 249 6.91 -0.89 30.68
N THR A 250 8.00 -0.14 30.47
CA THR A 250 8.19 0.76 29.33
C THR A 250 9.65 0.86 28.90
N VAL A 251 9.84 1.13 27.60
CA VAL A 251 11.16 1.44 27.02
C VAL A 251 11.06 2.69 26.15
N ASN A 252 12.08 3.54 26.22
CA ASN A 252 12.15 4.74 25.38
C ASN A 252 13.12 4.53 24.23
N HIS A 253 12.68 4.90 23.04
CA HIS A 253 13.47 4.87 21.82
C HIS A 253 13.71 6.31 21.32
N SER A 254 14.91 6.58 20.80
CA SER A 254 15.16 7.91 20.22
C SER A 254 14.56 8.05 18.85
N LEU A 255 14.08 9.24 18.50
CA LEU A 255 13.59 9.57 17.15
C LEU A 255 14.64 9.25 16.08
N TRP A 256 15.92 9.49 16.39
CA TRP A 256 17.02 9.21 15.49
C TRP A 256 17.15 7.71 15.17
N SER A 257 17.03 6.85 16.16
CA SER A 257 17.09 5.39 15.93
C SER A 257 15.93 4.88 15.07
N ALA A 258 14.74 5.40 15.29
CA ALA A 258 13.57 5.08 14.51
C ALA A 258 13.67 5.58 13.05
N GLY A 259 14.13 6.82 12.89
CA GLY A 259 14.37 7.42 11.57
C GLY A 259 15.47 6.69 10.79
N LEU A 260 16.56 6.31 11.45
CA LEU A 260 17.63 5.54 10.82
C LEU A 260 17.14 4.14 10.37
N ASN A 261 16.42 3.42 11.26
CA ASN A 261 15.82 2.14 10.91
C ASN A 261 14.92 2.27 9.67
N PHE A 262 14.01 3.23 9.65
CA PHE A 262 13.12 3.49 8.53
C PHE A 262 13.88 3.81 7.24
N ALA A 263 14.90 4.66 7.28
CA ALA A 263 15.71 5.04 6.13
C ALA A 263 16.49 3.85 5.56
N VAL A 264 17.13 3.05 6.43
CA VAL A 264 17.91 1.86 6.04
C VAL A 264 17.00 0.83 5.36
N TRP A 265 15.85 0.49 5.96
CA TRP A 265 14.95 -0.48 5.37
C TRP A 265 14.30 0.04 4.08
N THR A 266 13.99 1.33 3.99
CA THR A 266 13.52 1.94 2.74
C THR A 266 14.57 1.81 1.64
N ALA A 267 15.84 2.08 1.94
CA ALA A 267 16.95 1.90 0.98
C ALA A 267 17.11 0.42 0.55
N ILE A 268 16.97 -0.52 1.49
CA ILE A 268 16.99 -1.96 1.19
C ILE A 268 15.82 -2.32 0.25
N PHE A 269 14.62 -1.84 0.50
CA PHE A 269 13.45 -2.11 -0.36
C PHE A 269 13.64 -1.53 -1.76
N VAL A 270 14.13 -0.30 -1.87
CA VAL A 270 14.44 0.32 -3.17
C VAL A 270 15.48 -0.50 -3.93
N GLY A 271 16.59 -0.87 -3.29
CA GLY A 271 17.66 -1.65 -3.89
C GLY A 271 17.20 -3.04 -4.34
N ALA A 272 16.48 -3.77 -3.47
CA ALA A 272 15.95 -5.08 -3.79
C ALA A 272 14.93 -5.05 -4.95
N CYS A 273 14.03 -4.05 -4.93
CA CYS A 273 13.06 -3.86 -6.00
C CYS A 273 13.75 -3.54 -7.34
N ALA A 274 14.75 -2.67 -7.33
CA ALA A 274 15.54 -2.33 -8.53
C ALA A 274 16.27 -3.56 -9.09
N MET A 275 16.92 -4.35 -8.24
CA MET A 275 17.60 -5.59 -8.66
C MET A 275 16.63 -6.61 -9.30
N LEU A 276 15.47 -6.81 -8.69
CA LEU A 276 14.47 -7.75 -9.20
C LEU A 276 13.88 -7.28 -10.55
N LEU A 277 13.62 -5.98 -10.69
CA LEU A 277 13.14 -5.41 -11.95
C LEU A 277 14.18 -5.54 -13.08
N HIS A 278 15.47 -5.38 -12.79
CA HIS A 278 16.55 -5.61 -13.76
C HIS A 278 16.61 -7.09 -14.22
N ARG A 279 16.49 -8.03 -13.28
CA ARG A 279 16.46 -9.48 -13.59
C ARG A 279 15.25 -9.87 -14.43
N ASP A 280 14.08 -9.27 -14.19
CA ASP A 280 12.86 -9.58 -14.95
C ASP A 280 12.98 -9.08 -16.40
N LYS A 281 13.60 -7.94 -16.63
CA LYS A 281 13.88 -7.41 -17.96
C LYS A 281 14.85 -8.30 -18.76
N SER A 282 15.90 -8.83 -18.13
CA SER A 282 16.89 -9.68 -18.79
C SER A 282 16.35 -11.06 -19.19
N ARG A 283 15.26 -11.52 -18.58
CA ARG A 283 14.59 -12.78 -18.93
C ARG A 283 13.60 -12.66 -20.10
N MET A 284 13.22 -11.45 -20.44
CA MET A 284 12.29 -11.16 -21.54
C MET A 284 12.99 -10.80 -22.86
N GLN A 285 14.31 -10.67 -22.86
CA GLN A 285 15.18 -10.54 -24.04
C GLN A 285 15.74 -11.88 -24.45
#